data_f10abc987ce6d0097516846224803a38
#
_entry.id   f10abc987ce6d0097516846224803a38
#
_cell.length_a   1.000
_cell.length_b   1.000
_cell.length_c   1.000
_cell.angle_alpha   90.00
_cell.angle_beta   90.00
_cell.angle_gamma   90.00
#
_symmetry.space_group_name_H-M   'P 1'
#
loop_
_entity.id
_entity.type
_entity.pdbx_description
1 polymer ?
#
loop_
_entity_poly.entity_id
_entity_poly.type
_entity_poly.pdbx_seq_one_letter_code
_entity_poly.pdbx_strand_id
1 'polypeptide(L)'
;MVFFNYTTMQMTAKIVYYGPGLCGKTTNLHWIHHKTAPNSRGDMVSLETETDRTLFFDLLPLEVGVIGGLKVRLQLYTVPGQVFYNATRKLVLKGVDGIVFVADSQVAALDANVESLGNLHENLAELGLKLDQVPFVLQYNKRDIRNIVPVEQVLADQRKKAVAPHAENPWPMELPGGGR
;
A
#
# COMPACT_ATOMS: atom_id res chain seq x y z
N MET A 1 -8.98 10.91 -3.97
CA MET A 1 -9.04 12.38 -4.28
C MET A 1 -8.55 13.10 -3.04
N VAL A 2 -7.41 13.76 -3.15
CA VAL A 2 -6.82 14.54 -2.06
C VAL A 2 -7.84 15.56 -1.55
N PHE A 3 -8.05 15.57 -0.25
CA PHE A 3 -9.00 16.48 0.38
C PHE A 3 -8.29 17.79 0.77
N PHE A 4 -8.76 18.92 0.26
CA PHE A 4 -8.28 20.26 0.59
C PHE A 4 -9.28 20.99 1.47
N ASN A 5 -8.85 21.48 2.63
CA ASN A 5 -9.60 22.38 3.47
C ASN A 5 -8.91 23.75 3.48
N TYR A 6 -9.41 24.65 2.66
CA TYR A 6 -8.84 26.00 2.54
C TYR A 6 -9.09 26.89 3.76
N THR A 7 -10.13 26.60 4.56
CA THR A 7 -10.39 27.36 5.79
C THR A 7 -9.33 27.08 6.85
N THR A 8 -8.89 25.83 6.96
CA THR A 8 -7.86 25.41 7.92
C THR A 8 -6.47 25.33 7.31
N MET A 9 -6.34 25.62 6.00
CA MET A 9 -5.10 25.45 5.22
C MET A 9 -4.50 24.06 5.40
N GLN A 10 -5.33 23.02 5.23
CA GLN A 10 -4.93 21.62 5.38
C GLN A 10 -5.18 20.83 4.10
N MET A 11 -4.26 19.91 3.83
CA MET A 11 -4.38 18.90 2.79
C MET A 11 -4.27 17.52 3.44
N THR A 12 -5.21 16.64 3.12
CA THR A 12 -5.18 15.26 3.59
C THR A 12 -5.16 14.32 2.41
N ALA A 13 -4.21 13.37 2.41
CA ALA A 13 -4.11 12.32 1.41
C ALA A 13 -4.17 10.92 2.06
N LYS A 14 -4.84 10.01 1.37
CA LYS A 14 -5.03 8.62 1.79
C LYS A 14 -4.08 7.70 1.03
N ILE A 15 -3.20 7.03 1.76
CA ILE A 15 -2.26 6.05 1.22
C ILE A 15 -2.64 4.66 1.72
N VAL A 16 -2.79 3.71 0.80
CA VAL A 16 -3.18 2.33 1.13
C VAL A 16 -2.02 1.38 0.90
N TYR A 17 -1.64 0.67 1.96
CA TYR A 17 -0.69 -0.44 1.92
C TYR A 17 -1.44 -1.72 1.53
N TYR A 18 -1.17 -2.20 0.33
CA TYR A 18 -1.80 -3.38 -0.25
C TYR A 18 -0.78 -4.52 -0.39
N GLY A 19 -1.23 -5.76 -0.55
CA GLY A 19 -0.35 -6.92 -0.72
C GLY A 19 -0.91 -8.17 -0.05
N PRO A 20 -0.26 -9.33 -0.24
CA PRO A 20 -0.71 -10.61 0.28
C PRO A 20 -0.73 -10.68 1.81
N GLY A 21 -1.25 -11.76 2.36
CA GLY A 21 -1.18 -12.05 3.79
C GLY A 21 0.27 -12.13 4.25
N LEU A 22 0.54 -11.65 5.46
CA LEU A 22 1.85 -11.75 6.13
C LEU A 22 3.03 -11.10 5.40
N CYS A 23 2.81 -10.30 4.35
CA CYS A 23 3.89 -9.60 3.63
C CYS A 23 4.51 -8.44 4.41
N GLY A 24 3.95 -8.06 5.56
CA GLY A 24 4.50 -7.06 6.47
C GLY A 24 3.88 -5.66 6.35
N LYS A 25 2.64 -5.50 5.87
CA LYS A 25 1.93 -4.20 5.80
C LYS A 25 1.84 -3.51 7.17
N THR A 26 1.26 -4.20 8.15
CA THR A 26 1.15 -3.71 9.53
C THR A 26 2.51 -3.43 10.15
N THR A 27 3.50 -4.28 9.91
CA THR A 27 4.88 -4.09 10.39
C THR A 27 5.50 -2.80 9.85
N ASN A 28 5.23 -2.47 8.57
CA ASN A 28 5.67 -1.21 7.98
C ASN A 28 5.05 -0.01 8.71
N LEU A 29 3.75 -0.03 9.00
CA LEU A 29 3.10 1.06 9.72
C LEU A 29 3.65 1.19 11.15
N HIS A 30 3.84 0.09 11.87
CA HIS A 30 4.48 0.11 13.19
C HIS A 30 5.89 0.70 13.15
N TRP A 31 6.68 0.35 12.14
CA TRP A 31 8.03 0.88 11.98
C TRP A 31 8.01 2.39 11.70
N ILE A 32 7.14 2.85 10.80
CA ILE A 32 6.93 4.26 10.50
C ILE A 32 6.48 5.00 11.77
N HIS A 33 5.51 4.46 12.49
CA HIS A 33 5.05 5.04 13.74
C HIS A 33 6.19 5.18 14.74
N HIS A 34 7.02 4.15 14.91
CA HIS A 34 8.16 4.19 15.85
C HIS A 34 9.23 5.21 15.43
N LYS A 35 9.48 5.38 14.14
CA LYS A 35 10.50 6.30 13.61
C LYS A 35 10.04 7.75 13.48
N THR A 36 8.75 8.00 13.43
CA THR A 36 8.20 9.35 13.32
C THR A 36 8.16 10.01 14.71
N ALA A 37 8.50 11.30 14.76
CA ALA A 37 8.46 12.08 15.99
C ALA A 37 7.04 12.09 16.60
N PRO A 38 6.89 12.04 17.94
CA PRO A 38 5.57 11.96 18.59
C PRO A 38 4.60 13.08 18.21
N ASN A 39 5.09 14.27 17.97
CA ASN A 39 4.28 15.44 17.57
C ASN A 39 3.91 15.45 16.07
N SER A 40 4.46 14.52 15.29
CA SER A 40 4.18 14.38 13.85
C SER A 40 3.38 13.11 13.52
N ARG A 41 2.89 12.39 14.52
CA ARG A 41 2.08 11.18 14.35
C ARG A 41 0.89 11.18 15.30
N GLY A 42 -0.23 10.63 14.84
CA GLY A 42 -1.35 10.29 15.71
C GLY A 42 -1.19 8.87 16.28
N ASP A 43 -2.14 8.47 17.10
CA ASP A 43 -2.22 7.11 17.59
C ASP A 43 -2.53 6.15 16.45
N MET A 44 -1.86 5.02 16.43
CA MET A 44 -2.16 3.96 15.49
C MET A 44 -3.44 3.24 15.95
N VAL A 45 -4.43 3.20 15.09
CA VAL A 45 -5.70 2.53 15.34
C VAL A 45 -5.70 1.21 14.56
N SER A 46 -5.81 0.10 15.28
CA SER A 46 -6.05 -1.22 14.70
C SER A 46 -7.47 -1.65 15.03
N LEU A 47 -8.26 -1.93 14.01
CA LEU A 47 -9.61 -2.45 14.14
C LEU A 47 -9.55 -3.98 14.03
N GLU A 48 -9.56 -4.66 15.16
CA GLU A 48 -9.62 -6.12 15.26
C GLU A 48 -10.99 -6.54 15.81
N THR A 49 -11.52 -7.67 15.37
CA THR A 49 -12.64 -8.32 16.05
C THR A 49 -12.14 -9.35 17.06
N GLU A 50 -12.85 -9.53 18.15
CA GLU A 50 -12.50 -10.44 19.26
C GLU A 50 -12.41 -11.92 18.84
N THR A 51 -12.94 -12.30 17.67
CA THR A 51 -13.08 -13.71 17.28
C THR A 51 -12.23 -14.15 16.11
N ASP A 52 -11.66 -13.24 15.31
CA ASP A 52 -10.83 -13.63 14.16
C ASP A 52 -9.76 -12.60 13.86
N ARG A 53 -8.53 -13.07 13.71
CA ARG A 53 -7.40 -12.22 13.34
C ARG A 53 -7.66 -11.62 11.97
N THR A 54 -7.92 -10.33 11.89
CA THR A 54 -7.88 -9.56 10.65
C THR A 54 -9.20 -9.39 9.89
N LEU A 55 -10.25 -8.93 10.54
CA LEU A 55 -11.39 -8.41 9.78
C LEU A 55 -11.21 -6.97 9.31
N PHE A 56 -10.20 -6.26 9.80
CA PHE A 56 -10.14 -4.82 9.63
C PHE A 56 -8.79 -4.31 9.14
N PHE A 57 -8.61 -3.04 9.18
CA PHE A 57 -7.46 -2.32 8.67
C PHE A 57 -6.74 -1.60 9.81
N ASP A 58 -5.47 -1.35 9.64
CA ASP A 58 -4.74 -0.43 10.50
C ASP A 58 -4.80 0.97 9.88
N LEU A 59 -4.86 1.98 10.73
CA LEU A 59 -4.78 3.38 10.35
C LEU A 59 -3.67 4.07 11.16
N LEU A 60 -2.77 4.72 10.47
CA LEU A 60 -1.75 5.59 11.05
C LEU A 60 -1.86 7.00 10.47
N PRO A 61 -2.34 7.99 11.24
CA PRO A 61 -2.29 9.39 10.83
C PRO A 61 -0.88 9.96 11.00
N LEU A 62 -0.38 10.71 10.00
CA LEU A 62 0.90 11.39 10.03
C LEU A 62 0.73 12.86 9.65
N GLU A 63 1.49 13.74 10.32
CA GLU A 63 1.68 15.12 9.91
C GLU A 63 3.06 15.27 9.26
N VAL A 64 3.07 15.57 7.96
CA VAL A 64 4.32 15.64 7.17
C VAL A 64 4.98 17.02 7.25
N GLY A 65 4.19 18.04 7.63
CA GLY A 65 4.64 19.42 7.71
C GLY A 65 3.83 20.35 6.81
N VAL A 66 4.43 21.48 6.42
CA VAL A 66 3.79 22.48 5.57
C VAL A 66 4.41 22.46 4.19
N ILE A 67 3.59 22.24 3.16
CA ILE A 67 4.00 22.26 1.75
C ILE A 67 3.10 23.26 1.01
N GLY A 68 3.71 24.24 0.35
CA GLY A 68 2.94 25.26 -0.38
C GLY A 68 1.95 26.05 0.49
N GLY A 69 2.25 26.25 1.77
CA GLY A 69 1.38 26.94 2.73
C GLY A 69 0.26 26.06 3.33
N LEU A 70 0.15 24.80 2.92
CA LEU A 70 -0.83 23.86 3.43
C LEU A 70 -0.20 22.89 4.43
N LYS A 71 -0.84 22.65 5.56
CA LYS A 71 -0.48 21.56 6.47
C LYS A 71 -0.86 20.23 5.83
N VAL A 72 0.14 19.39 5.58
CA VAL A 72 -0.05 18.09 4.91
C VAL A 72 -0.21 17.00 5.95
N ARG A 73 -1.33 16.28 5.85
CA ARG A 73 -1.62 15.08 6.63
C ARG A 73 -1.72 13.88 5.71
N LEU A 74 -1.07 12.79 6.09
CA LEU A 74 -1.22 11.48 5.44
C LEU A 74 -2.00 10.56 6.35
N GLN A 75 -2.89 9.81 5.77
CA GLN A 75 -3.59 8.71 6.42
C GLN A 75 -3.12 7.41 5.80
N LEU A 76 -2.29 6.65 6.51
CA LEU A 76 -1.77 5.38 6.04
C LEU A 76 -2.72 4.27 6.50
N TYR A 77 -3.24 3.51 5.54
CA TYR A 77 -4.13 2.37 5.79
C TYR A 77 -3.48 1.07 5.37
N THR A 78 -3.73 -0.02 6.10
CA THR A 78 -3.48 -1.37 5.58
C THR A 78 -4.79 -2.01 5.13
N VAL A 79 -4.71 -3.02 4.28
CA VAL A 79 -5.84 -3.91 3.96
C VAL A 79 -5.59 -5.30 4.52
N PRO A 80 -6.66 -6.08 4.82
CA PRO A 80 -6.51 -7.48 5.16
C PRO A 80 -5.77 -8.23 4.05
N GLY A 81 -4.80 -9.07 4.43
CA GLY A 81 -3.95 -9.76 3.46
C GLY A 81 -4.63 -10.94 2.78
N GLN A 82 -5.66 -11.51 3.38
CA GLN A 82 -6.38 -12.65 2.81
C GLN A 82 -7.44 -12.18 1.80
N VAL A 83 -7.49 -12.84 0.65
CA VAL A 83 -8.44 -12.52 -0.45
C VAL A 83 -9.89 -12.65 -0.02
N PHE A 84 -10.17 -13.50 0.97
CA PHE A 84 -11.50 -13.70 1.55
C PHE A 84 -12.16 -12.38 2.02
N TYR A 85 -11.38 -11.40 2.45
CA TYR A 85 -11.88 -10.10 2.92
C TYR A 85 -11.96 -9.05 1.81
N ASN A 86 -12.34 -9.44 0.59
CA ASN A 86 -12.35 -8.55 -0.57
C ASN A 86 -13.27 -7.32 -0.38
N ALA A 87 -14.39 -7.48 0.31
CA ALA A 87 -15.29 -6.36 0.61
C ALA A 87 -14.60 -5.26 1.44
N THR A 88 -13.82 -5.66 2.47
CA THR A 88 -13.04 -4.72 3.29
C THR A 88 -11.92 -4.08 2.48
N ARG A 89 -11.22 -4.84 1.62
CA ARG A 89 -10.19 -4.30 0.72
C ARG A 89 -10.76 -3.19 -0.18
N LYS A 90 -11.92 -3.43 -0.80
CA LYS A 90 -12.62 -2.42 -1.62
C LYS A 90 -13.04 -1.20 -0.82
N LEU A 91 -13.56 -1.41 0.39
CA LEU A 91 -13.94 -0.31 1.26
C LEU A 91 -12.75 0.59 1.61
N VAL A 92 -11.61 -0.01 1.94
CA VAL A 92 -10.38 0.74 2.25
C VAL A 92 -9.84 1.46 1.01
N LEU A 93 -9.99 0.92 -0.20
CA LEU A 93 -9.54 1.56 -1.44
C LEU A 93 -10.41 2.75 -1.86
N LYS A 94 -11.62 2.92 -1.34
CA LYS A 94 -12.45 4.09 -1.66
C LYS A 94 -11.75 5.38 -1.28
N GLY A 95 -11.63 6.29 -2.26
CA GLY A 95 -10.98 7.58 -2.07
C GLY A 95 -9.46 7.49 -1.89
N VAL A 96 -8.81 6.42 -2.36
CA VAL A 96 -7.36 6.27 -2.32
C VAL A 96 -6.67 7.33 -3.18
N ASP A 97 -5.59 7.92 -2.64
CA ASP A 97 -4.75 8.90 -3.31
C ASP A 97 -3.38 8.35 -3.71
N GLY A 98 -2.96 7.26 -3.10
CA GLY A 98 -1.73 6.55 -3.43
C GLY A 98 -1.72 5.14 -2.87
N ILE A 99 -1.00 4.24 -3.52
CA ILE A 99 -0.91 2.84 -3.15
C ILE A 99 0.54 2.44 -2.96
N VAL A 100 0.84 1.76 -1.86
CA VAL A 100 2.08 1.03 -1.64
C VAL A 100 1.76 -0.46 -1.70
N PHE A 101 2.20 -1.13 -2.75
CA PHE A 101 2.07 -2.58 -2.84
C PHE A 101 3.28 -3.23 -2.20
N VAL A 102 3.07 -3.92 -1.10
CA VAL A 102 4.11 -4.62 -0.34
C VAL A 102 4.20 -6.05 -0.85
N ALA A 103 5.20 -6.33 -1.67
CA ALA A 103 5.49 -7.67 -2.15
C ALA A 103 6.40 -8.41 -1.18
N ASP A 104 6.06 -9.66 -0.87
CA ASP A 104 6.91 -10.55 -0.09
C ASP A 104 7.99 -11.15 -1.00
N SER A 105 9.26 -10.93 -0.68
CA SER A 105 10.39 -11.40 -1.50
C SER A 105 10.67 -12.90 -1.41
N GLN A 106 9.99 -13.63 -0.53
CA GLN A 106 10.19 -15.08 -0.40
C GLN A 106 9.73 -15.83 -1.66
N VAL A 107 10.50 -16.84 -2.06
CA VAL A 107 10.15 -17.71 -3.22
C VAL A 107 8.75 -18.28 -3.08
N ALA A 108 8.38 -18.75 -1.89
CA ALA A 108 7.07 -19.33 -1.62
C ALA A 108 5.89 -18.32 -1.70
N ALA A 109 6.17 -17.03 -1.73
CA ALA A 109 5.14 -15.99 -1.76
C ALA A 109 4.89 -15.39 -3.15
N LEU A 110 5.58 -15.86 -4.19
CA LEU A 110 5.45 -15.31 -5.55
C LEU A 110 4.02 -15.39 -6.07
N ASP A 111 3.36 -16.53 -5.97
CA ASP A 111 1.98 -16.69 -6.43
C ASP A 111 1.00 -15.81 -5.63
N ALA A 112 1.20 -15.71 -4.32
CA ALA A 112 0.38 -14.84 -3.47
C ALA A 112 0.55 -13.35 -3.81
N ASN A 113 1.77 -12.92 -4.17
CA ASN A 113 2.00 -11.55 -4.66
C ASN A 113 1.19 -11.28 -5.95
N VAL A 114 1.25 -12.21 -6.89
CA VAL A 114 0.56 -12.08 -8.18
C VAL A 114 -0.96 -12.08 -8.00
N GLU A 115 -1.48 -13.00 -7.20
CA GLU A 115 -2.92 -13.05 -6.86
C GLU A 115 -3.38 -11.74 -6.21
N SER A 116 -2.61 -11.24 -5.24
CA SER A 116 -2.94 -9.99 -4.55
C SER A 116 -2.89 -8.77 -5.47
N LEU A 117 -1.95 -8.74 -6.42
CA LEU A 117 -1.87 -7.65 -7.40
C LEU A 117 -3.04 -7.72 -8.41
N GLY A 118 -3.40 -8.91 -8.87
CA GLY A 118 -4.59 -9.12 -9.71
C GLY A 118 -5.86 -8.64 -8.99
N ASN A 119 -6.02 -9.00 -7.73
CA ASN A 119 -7.15 -8.55 -6.91
C ASN A 119 -7.16 -7.02 -6.70
N LEU A 120 -5.99 -6.38 -6.58
CA LEU A 120 -5.92 -4.92 -6.55
C LEU A 120 -6.45 -4.29 -7.84
N HIS A 121 -6.04 -4.81 -9.01
CA HIS A 121 -6.53 -4.34 -10.30
C HIS A 121 -8.05 -4.48 -10.43
N GLU A 122 -8.61 -5.63 -10.05
CA GLU A 122 -10.06 -5.88 -10.05
C GLU A 122 -10.79 -4.88 -9.15
N ASN A 123 -10.33 -4.70 -7.93
CA ASN A 123 -10.94 -3.80 -6.96
C ASN A 123 -10.88 -2.32 -7.41
N LEU A 124 -9.79 -1.89 -8.02
CA LEU A 124 -9.68 -0.55 -8.59
C LEU A 124 -10.64 -0.38 -9.78
N ALA A 125 -10.72 -1.36 -10.68
CA ALA A 125 -11.63 -1.33 -11.83
C ALA A 125 -13.10 -1.21 -11.39
N GLU A 126 -13.52 -1.95 -10.36
CA GLU A 126 -14.86 -1.85 -9.78
C GLU A 126 -15.14 -0.47 -9.15
N LEU A 127 -14.11 0.24 -8.72
CA LEU A 127 -14.20 1.62 -8.23
C LEU A 127 -14.10 2.67 -9.35
N GLY A 128 -14.00 2.24 -10.61
CA GLY A 128 -13.83 3.12 -11.77
C GLY A 128 -12.44 3.73 -11.88
N LEU A 129 -11.45 3.13 -11.25
CA LEU A 129 -10.05 3.57 -11.25
C LEU A 129 -9.16 2.58 -12.01
N LYS A 130 -8.05 3.09 -12.54
CA LYS A 130 -6.96 2.27 -13.09
C LYS A 130 -5.70 2.50 -12.28
N LEU A 131 -4.84 1.48 -12.20
CA LEU A 131 -3.60 1.56 -11.41
C LEU A 131 -2.65 2.66 -11.93
N ASP A 132 -2.64 2.91 -13.23
CA ASP A 132 -1.86 3.98 -13.87
C ASP A 132 -2.35 5.40 -13.56
N GLN A 133 -3.56 5.53 -13.02
CA GLN A 133 -4.16 6.80 -12.60
C GLN A 133 -3.93 7.14 -11.13
N VAL A 134 -3.35 6.21 -10.38
CA VAL A 134 -3.09 6.36 -8.94
C VAL A 134 -1.58 6.28 -8.70
N PRO A 135 -0.96 7.21 -7.97
CA PRO A 135 0.42 7.08 -7.53
C PRO A 135 0.66 5.71 -6.91
N PHE A 136 1.60 4.96 -7.45
CA PHE A 136 1.86 3.57 -7.10
C PHE A 136 3.33 3.34 -6.78
N VAL A 137 3.60 2.69 -5.64
CA VAL A 137 4.94 2.26 -5.23
C VAL A 137 4.92 0.76 -5.02
N LEU A 138 5.86 0.06 -5.62
CA LEU A 138 6.11 -1.35 -5.38
C LEU A 138 7.26 -1.49 -4.38
N GLN A 139 6.95 -2.02 -3.20
CA GLN A 139 7.91 -2.25 -2.14
C GLN A 139 8.26 -3.74 -2.05
N TYR A 140 9.53 -4.07 -2.22
CA TYR A 140 10.04 -5.43 -2.01
C TYR A 140 10.43 -5.61 -0.55
N ASN A 141 9.58 -6.28 0.22
CA ASN A 141 9.78 -6.49 1.65
C ASN A 141 10.48 -7.82 1.94
N LYS A 142 11.00 -7.97 3.16
CA LYS A 142 11.69 -9.17 3.67
C LYS A 142 12.95 -9.52 2.86
N ARG A 143 13.72 -8.49 2.47
CA ARG A 143 14.98 -8.67 1.74
C ARG A 143 16.14 -9.14 2.62
N ASP A 144 15.97 -9.15 3.93
CA ASP A 144 16.89 -9.54 4.98
C ASP A 144 16.89 -11.06 5.27
N ILE A 145 15.91 -11.80 4.73
CA ILE A 145 15.79 -13.24 4.97
C ILE A 145 16.42 -14.07 3.86
N ARG A 146 16.59 -15.38 4.14
CA ARG A 146 17.12 -16.34 3.17
C ARG A 146 16.03 -16.81 2.19
N ASN A 147 16.43 -17.37 1.05
CA ASN A 147 15.53 -17.91 0.01
C ASN A 147 14.57 -16.86 -0.56
N ILE A 148 15.13 -15.71 -0.92
CA ILE A 148 14.44 -14.63 -1.60
C ILE A 148 14.66 -14.67 -3.10
N VAL A 149 13.69 -14.15 -3.84
CA VAL A 149 13.75 -14.00 -5.30
C VAL A 149 14.53 -12.73 -5.66
N PRO A 150 15.33 -12.72 -6.72
CA PRO A 150 15.87 -11.48 -7.29
C PRO A 150 14.73 -10.50 -7.65
N VAL A 151 14.99 -9.20 -7.47
CA VAL A 151 13.97 -8.15 -7.72
C VAL A 151 13.47 -8.23 -9.17
N GLU A 152 14.37 -8.49 -10.12
CA GLU A 152 14.08 -8.60 -11.55
C GLU A 152 13.07 -9.73 -11.84
N GLN A 153 13.16 -10.83 -11.11
CA GLN A 153 12.23 -11.95 -11.25
C GLN A 153 10.85 -11.63 -10.68
N VAL A 154 10.79 -10.98 -9.50
CA VAL A 154 9.50 -10.54 -8.92
C VAL A 154 8.79 -9.59 -9.87
N LEU A 155 9.54 -8.63 -10.46
CA LEU A 155 9.02 -7.72 -11.47
C LEU A 155 8.51 -8.45 -12.72
N ALA A 156 9.28 -9.42 -13.24
CA ALA A 156 8.92 -10.15 -14.45
C ALA A 156 7.65 -10.98 -14.25
N ASP A 157 7.50 -11.65 -13.12
CA ASP A 157 6.33 -12.47 -12.83
C ASP A 157 5.07 -11.61 -12.60
N GLN A 158 5.23 -10.47 -11.94
CA GLN A 158 4.15 -9.51 -11.78
C GLN A 158 3.73 -8.88 -13.11
N ARG A 159 4.67 -8.54 -13.99
CA ARG A 159 4.38 -8.02 -15.33
C ARG A 159 3.69 -9.06 -16.22
N LYS A 160 4.11 -10.31 -16.22
CA LYS A 160 3.53 -11.37 -17.06
C LYS A 160 2.07 -11.67 -16.74
N LYS A 161 1.66 -11.57 -15.48
CA LYS A 161 0.30 -11.90 -15.02
C LYS A 161 -0.60 -10.67 -14.83
N ALA A 162 -0.05 -9.48 -14.61
CA ALA A 162 -0.79 -8.22 -14.59
C ALA A 162 -1.15 -7.71 -15.99
N VAL A 163 -0.50 -8.22 -17.03
CA VAL A 163 -0.82 -7.97 -18.44
C VAL A 163 -1.74 -9.08 -18.96
N ALA A 164 -3.02 -9.03 -18.57
CA ALA A 164 -4.05 -9.43 -19.52
C ALA A 164 -4.06 -8.40 -20.66
N PRO A 165 -4.42 -8.77 -21.92
CA PRO A 165 -3.97 -8.07 -23.11
C PRO A 165 -4.67 -6.72 -23.29
N HIS A 166 -4.12 -5.65 -22.78
CA HIS A 166 -4.37 -4.28 -23.30
C HIS A 166 -3.31 -3.32 -22.79
N ALA A 167 -2.56 -2.82 -23.80
CA ALA A 167 -1.79 -1.60 -23.81
C ALA A 167 -0.45 -1.56 -23.03
N GLU A 168 0.55 -1.25 -23.78
CA GLU A 168 1.82 -0.68 -23.40
C GLU A 168 1.65 0.33 -22.25
N ASN A 169 2.15 -0.02 -21.09
CA ASN A 169 2.22 0.94 -20.00
C ASN A 169 3.60 0.91 -19.34
N PRO A 170 4.37 2.00 -19.41
CA PRO A 170 5.64 2.09 -18.70
C PRO A 170 5.36 2.16 -17.20
N TRP A 171 5.83 1.15 -16.47
CA TRP A 171 5.87 1.20 -15.03
C TRP A 171 6.69 2.41 -14.56
N PRO A 172 6.24 3.13 -13.52
CA PRO A 172 7.02 4.24 -13.01
C PRO A 172 8.41 3.77 -12.56
N MET A 173 9.36 4.65 -12.82
CA MET A 173 10.78 4.46 -12.58
C MET A 173 11.08 4.00 -11.15
N GLU A 174 12.09 3.14 -11.04
CA GLU A 174 12.80 2.82 -9.81
C GLU A 174 13.18 4.11 -9.07
N LEU A 175 12.83 4.18 -7.81
CA LEU A 175 13.45 5.19 -6.95
C LEU A 175 14.94 4.83 -6.81
N PRO A 176 15.86 5.71 -7.15
CA PRO A 176 17.28 5.43 -7.02
C PRO A 176 17.64 5.33 -5.53
N GLY A 177 18.20 4.19 -5.15
CA GLY A 177 19.10 4.08 -4.03
C GLY A 177 18.49 4.03 -2.64
N GLY A 178 17.98 2.88 -2.26
CA GLY A 178 18.01 2.42 -0.87
C GLY A 178 19.19 1.47 -0.69
N GLY A 179 20.39 1.97 -0.83
CA GLY A 179 21.59 1.25 -0.48
C GLY A 179 21.83 1.29 1.02
N ARG A 180 22.05 0.09 1.59
CA ARG A 180 22.57 -0.32 2.89
C ARG A 180 21.59 -0.27 4.05
#